data_f3f5859bf1c63c098903a2c2fc3140e5
#
_entry.id   f3f5859bf1c63c098903a2c2fc3140e5
#
_cell.length_a   1.000
_cell.length_b   1.000
_cell.length_c   1.000
_cell.angle_alpha   90.00
_cell.angle_beta   90.00
_cell.angle_gamma   90.00
#
_symmetry.space_group_name_H-M   'P 1'
#
loop_
_entity.id
_entity.type
_entity.pdbx_description
1 polymer ?
#
loop_
_entity_poly.entity_id
_entity_poly.type
_entity_poly.pdbx_seq_one_letter_code
_entity_poly.pdbx_strand_id
1 'polypeptide(L)'
;MKFVCLLLCFALFSCAPASQKESPPAPTEAVSPAIPARLERDETGHPLLRVYIKKEAIAAKMPVETYLYGVVAGEMRSDWPAEALRAQAILARTFVLKFISEKESMYPDADISTDIAEAQAYDEAAIDARIRAAVDSTRGMVLATSGGELPYAWFHAHSGGTTALAREALGWNKAEPAWTKVAPGLDSPDAPPEAAAWEASFTEEEFLAACRQNGTNPDTINGLTVGEKGESGRAVTLIVDGEAVNAAALRLALGSTVMRSTLLTELRAENGLVYMAGKGYGHGVGMPQWGAYALAQAGKKGEDIAPHWFDGLHIATLW
;
A
#
# COMPACT_ATOMS: atom_id res chain seq x y z
N MET A 1 55.96 54.94 54.18
CA MET A 1 56.13 53.50 54.27
C MET A 1 54.74 52.87 54.23
N LYS A 2 54.35 52.34 53.09
CA LYS A 2 53.09 51.59 52.92
C LYS A 2 53.46 50.21 52.29
N PHE A 3 53.25 49.21 53.12
CA PHE A 3 53.40 47.79 52.71
C PHE A 3 52.23 47.39 51.81
N VAL A 4 52.56 46.86 50.63
CA VAL A 4 51.58 46.27 49.76
C VAL A 4 51.75 44.74 49.90
N CYS A 5 50.68 44.09 50.39
CA CYS A 5 50.65 42.67 50.53
C CYS A 5 50.14 42.05 49.18
N LEU A 6 50.95 41.23 48.53
CA LEU A 6 50.67 40.54 47.29
C LEU A 6 50.03 39.16 47.63
N LEU A 7 48.71 39.01 47.40
CA LEU A 7 48.03 37.73 47.53
C LEU A 7 48.18 36.92 46.21
N LEU A 8 48.90 35.83 46.22
CA LEU A 8 48.93 34.83 45.16
C LEU A 8 47.69 33.93 45.27
N CYS A 9 46.76 34.08 44.32
CA CYS A 9 45.68 33.13 44.12
C CYS A 9 46.20 31.95 43.25
N PHE A 10 46.31 30.79 43.88
CA PHE A 10 46.51 29.50 43.16
C PHE A 10 45.13 29.07 42.58
N ALA A 11 44.95 29.13 41.25
CA ALA A 11 43.83 28.55 40.55
C ALA A 11 44.11 27.05 40.36
N LEU A 12 43.39 26.20 41.07
CA LEU A 12 43.36 24.75 40.80
C LEU A 12 42.50 24.49 39.61
N PHE A 13 43.10 24.20 38.45
CA PHE A 13 42.40 23.65 37.29
C PHE A 13 42.04 22.21 37.57
N SER A 14 40.75 21.95 37.85
CA SER A 14 40.17 20.62 37.86
C SER A 14 39.95 20.15 36.44
N CYS A 15 40.77 19.23 35.96
CA CYS A 15 40.52 18.51 34.70
C CYS A 15 39.37 17.51 34.90
N ALA A 16 38.16 17.86 34.43
CA ALA A 16 37.08 16.89 34.30
C ALA A 16 37.41 15.94 33.15
N PRO A 17 37.21 14.61 33.31
CA PRO A 17 37.40 13.68 32.17
C PRO A 17 36.40 13.97 31.08
N ALA A 18 36.89 14.06 29.83
CA ALA A 18 36.06 14.22 28.64
C ALA A 18 35.13 13.02 28.56
N SER A 19 33.82 13.27 28.56
CA SER A 19 32.80 12.28 28.27
C SER A 19 33.08 11.71 26.87
N GLN A 20 33.45 10.44 26.80
CA GLN A 20 33.50 9.72 25.54
C GLN A 20 32.06 9.65 24.99
N LYS A 21 31.78 10.37 23.90
CA LYS A 21 30.59 10.13 23.10
C LYS A 21 30.68 8.70 22.61
N GLU A 22 29.81 7.83 23.14
CA GLU A 22 29.59 6.51 22.55
C GLU A 22 29.27 6.70 21.08
N SER A 23 30.06 6.05 20.23
CA SER A 23 29.78 5.95 18.81
C SER A 23 28.40 5.28 18.65
N PRO A 24 27.54 5.76 17.76
CA PRO A 24 26.27 5.09 17.50
C PRO A 24 26.57 3.62 17.15
N PRO A 25 25.74 2.67 17.62
CA PRO A 25 25.93 1.26 17.30
C PRO A 25 25.99 1.08 15.78
N ALA A 26 26.90 0.23 15.34
CA ALA A 26 27.02 -0.12 13.92
C ALA A 26 25.66 -0.55 13.38
N PRO A 27 25.29 -0.18 12.13
CA PRO A 27 24.03 -0.60 11.54
C PRO A 27 23.95 -2.12 11.63
N THR A 28 22.93 -2.64 12.30
CA THR A 28 22.65 -4.08 12.29
C THR A 28 22.40 -4.47 10.84
N GLU A 29 23.11 -5.44 10.31
CA GLU A 29 22.86 -5.94 8.96
C GLU A 29 21.39 -6.29 8.83
N ALA A 30 20.73 -5.73 7.80
CA ALA A 30 19.32 -5.96 7.57
C ALA A 30 19.09 -7.45 7.24
N VAL A 31 18.21 -8.09 7.99
CA VAL A 31 17.86 -9.49 7.79
C VAL A 31 16.99 -9.60 6.53
N SER A 32 17.36 -10.51 5.61
CA SER A 32 16.53 -10.78 4.43
C SER A 32 15.35 -11.69 4.77
N PRO A 33 14.17 -11.45 4.22
CA PRO A 33 13.02 -12.33 4.37
C PRO A 33 13.30 -13.73 3.82
N ALA A 34 12.67 -14.73 4.43
CA ALA A 34 12.68 -16.07 3.88
C ALA A 34 11.65 -16.22 2.76
N ILE A 35 12.00 -16.93 1.70
CA ILE A 35 11.01 -17.39 0.71
C ILE A 35 10.08 -18.40 1.39
N PRO A 36 8.73 -18.31 1.23
CA PRO A 36 7.80 -19.24 1.84
C PRO A 36 8.18 -20.70 1.58
N ALA A 37 8.33 -21.48 2.65
CA ALA A 37 8.86 -22.86 2.58
C ALA A 37 7.99 -23.83 1.74
N ARG A 38 6.70 -23.50 1.55
CA ARG A 38 5.78 -24.32 0.73
C ARG A 38 5.99 -24.18 -0.77
N LEU A 39 6.74 -23.15 -1.21
CA LEU A 39 7.03 -22.96 -2.63
C LEU A 39 8.12 -23.94 -3.10
N GLU A 40 7.81 -24.65 -4.16
CA GLU A 40 8.81 -25.41 -4.90
C GLU A 40 9.81 -24.48 -5.56
N ARG A 41 10.95 -25.01 -5.96
CA ARG A 41 11.99 -24.28 -6.71
C ARG A 41 12.30 -25.00 -8.00
N ASP A 42 12.66 -24.24 -9.02
CA ASP A 42 13.20 -24.79 -10.24
C ASP A 42 14.69 -25.23 -10.07
N GLU A 43 15.28 -25.77 -11.14
CA GLU A 43 16.68 -26.23 -11.15
C GLU A 43 17.69 -25.12 -10.87
N THR A 44 17.31 -23.85 -11.05
CA THR A 44 18.13 -22.66 -10.77
C THR A 44 17.90 -22.10 -9.37
N GLY A 45 16.98 -22.70 -8.60
CA GLY A 45 16.63 -22.28 -7.24
C GLY A 45 15.56 -21.19 -7.16
N HIS A 46 14.97 -20.78 -8.28
CA HIS A 46 13.91 -19.77 -8.31
C HIS A 46 12.56 -20.36 -7.86
N PRO A 47 11.75 -19.61 -7.10
CA PRO A 47 10.48 -20.11 -6.60
C PRO A 47 9.43 -20.25 -7.72
N LEU A 48 8.69 -21.35 -7.63
CA LEU A 48 7.58 -21.70 -8.52
C LEU A 48 6.25 -21.52 -7.78
N LEU A 49 5.25 -20.97 -8.49
CA LEU A 49 3.87 -20.83 -8.05
C LEU A 49 2.97 -21.84 -8.75
N ARG A 50 1.99 -22.36 -8.03
CA ARG A 50 0.80 -22.98 -8.61
C ARG A 50 -0.27 -21.89 -8.71
N VAL A 51 -0.52 -21.39 -9.91
CA VAL A 51 -1.44 -20.29 -10.19
C VAL A 51 -2.74 -20.84 -10.74
N TYR A 52 -3.87 -20.52 -10.10
CA TYR A 52 -5.17 -20.79 -10.69
C TYR A 52 -5.51 -19.70 -11.70
N ILE A 53 -5.59 -20.08 -12.98
CA ILE A 53 -5.92 -19.18 -14.09
C ILE A 53 -7.44 -19.14 -14.21
N LYS A 54 -8.06 -18.08 -13.67
CA LYS A 54 -9.53 -17.97 -13.57
C LYS A 54 -10.24 -18.11 -14.92
N LYS A 55 -9.70 -17.48 -15.97
CA LYS A 55 -10.29 -17.50 -17.31
C LYS A 55 -10.36 -18.91 -17.91
N GLU A 56 -9.38 -19.75 -17.61
CA GLU A 56 -9.23 -21.09 -18.14
C GLU A 56 -9.75 -22.17 -17.17
N ALA A 57 -10.01 -21.78 -15.93
CA ALA A 57 -10.42 -22.65 -14.82
C ALA A 57 -9.43 -23.82 -14.58
N ILE A 58 -8.12 -23.57 -14.70
CA ILE A 58 -7.05 -24.55 -14.48
C ILE A 58 -5.98 -23.98 -13.53
N ALA A 59 -5.29 -24.89 -12.82
CA ALA A 59 -4.07 -24.55 -12.09
C ALA A 59 -2.84 -24.87 -12.94
N ALA A 60 -1.93 -23.89 -13.07
CA ALA A 60 -0.68 -24.03 -13.82
C ALA A 60 0.52 -23.71 -12.92
N LYS A 61 1.61 -24.47 -13.07
CA LYS A 61 2.87 -24.18 -12.39
C LYS A 61 3.72 -23.25 -13.25
N MET A 62 4.18 -22.15 -12.65
CA MET A 62 5.05 -21.18 -13.34
C MET A 62 5.99 -20.47 -12.37
N PRO A 63 7.14 -19.93 -12.84
CA PRO A 63 7.99 -19.05 -12.04
C PRO A 63 7.23 -17.83 -11.52
N VAL A 64 7.60 -17.33 -10.33
CA VAL A 64 7.03 -16.09 -9.76
C VAL A 64 7.10 -14.95 -10.75
N GLU A 65 8.22 -14.77 -11.45
CA GLU A 65 8.40 -13.68 -12.42
C GLU A 65 7.43 -13.79 -13.60
N THR A 66 7.10 -15.00 -14.05
CA THR A 66 6.13 -15.22 -15.13
C THR A 66 4.73 -14.76 -14.72
N TYR A 67 4.31 -15.07 -13.48
CA TYR A 67 3.06 -14.57 -12.92
C TYR A 67 3.06 -13.04 -12.82
N LEU A 68 4.18 -12.45 -12.37
CA LEU A 68 4.31 -11.01 -12.20
C LEU A 68 4.25 -10.21 -13.50
N TYR A 69 4.58 -10.79 -14.66
CA TYR A 69 4.36 -10.10 -15.94
C TYR A 69 2.88 -9.74 -16.11
N GLY A 70 1.98 -10.69 -15.86
CA GLY A 70 0.54 -10.46 -15.95
C GLY A 70 0.01 -9.52 -14.88
N VAL A 71 0.56 -9.59 -13.65
CA VAL A 71 0.17 -8.68 -12.57
C VAL A 71 0.56 -7.24 -12.90
N VAL A 72 1.82 -6.98 -13.27
CA VAL A 72 2.26 -5.62 -13.60
C VAL A 72 1.50 -5.07 -14.80
N ALA A 73 1.23 -5.91 -15.82
CA ALA A 73 0.43 -5.54 -16.98
C ALA A 73 -1.03 -5.22 -16.64
N GLY A 74 -1.61 -5.90 -15.64
CA GLY A 74 -2.98 -5.64 -15.16
C GLY A 74 -3.08 -4.41 -14.26
N GLU A 75 -2.01 -4.05 -13.56
CA GLU A 75 -1.99 -2.94 -12.60
C GLU A 75 -1.56 -1.61 -13.22
N MET A 76 -0.65 -1.62 -14.18
CA MET A 76 -0.11 -0.40 -14.80
C MET A 76 -0.02 -0.51 -16.31
N ARG A 77 -0.22 0.61 -16.99
CA ARG A 77 -0.02 0.69 -18.43
C ARG A 77 1.46 0.55 -18.78
N SER A 78 1.77 -0.21 -19.81
CA SER A 78 3.16 -0.47 -20.24
C SER A 78 3.90 0.76 -20.77
N ASP A 79 3.18 1.82 -21.19
CA ASP A 79 3.75 3.09 -21.66
C ASP A 79 4.22 4.02 -20.52
N TRP A 80 3.98 3.64 -19.27
CA TRP A 80 4.45 4.39 -18.10
C TRP A 80 5.99 4.37 -17.97
N PRO A 81 6.58 5.31 -17.18
CA PRO A 81 8.01 5.31 -16.94
C PRO A 81 8.52 3.97 -16.41
N ALA A 82 9.61 3.47 -16.96
CA ALA A 82 10.17 2.15 -16.61
C ALA A 82 10.42 1.99 -15.10
N GLU A 83 10.85 3.05 -14.42
CA GLU A 83 11.12 3.00 -12.98
C GLU A 83 9.83 2.89 -12.13
N ALA A 84 8.68 3.39 -12.63
CA ALA A 84 7.39 3.17 -12.00
C ALA A 84 6.94 1.70 -12.13
N LEU A 85 7.12 1.10 -13.32
CA LEU A 85 6.86 -0.33 -13.55
C LEU A 85 7.76 -1.22 -12.69
N ARG A 86 9.05 -0.85 -12.52
CA ARG A 86 9.99 -1.53 -11.63
C ARG A 86 9.53 -1.50 -10.16
N ALA A 87 9.11 -0.32 -9.68
CA ALA A 87 8.57 -0.18 -8.32
C ALA A 87 7.32 -1.06 -8.13
N GLN A 88 6.40 -1.06 -9.10
CA GLN A 88 5.21 -1.93 -9.05
C GLN A 88 5.59 -3.42 -9.01
N ALA A 89 6.58 -3.85 -9.79
CA ALA A 89 7.05 -5.24 -9.79
C ALA A 89 7.60 -5.66 -8.41
N ILE A 90 8.35 -4.78 -7.73
CA ILE A 90 8.86 -5.01 -6.38
C ILE A 90 7.71 -5.17 -5.37
N LEU A 91 6.71 -4.26 -5.40
CA LEU A 91 5.56 -4.34 -4.51
C LEU A 91 4.71 -5.58 -4.80
N ALA A 92 4.44 -5.87 -6.06
CA ALA A 92 3.64 -7.02 -6.47
C ALA A 92 4.30 -8.34 -6.03
N ARG A 93 5.63 -8.47 -6.18
CA ARG A 93 6.40 -9.64 -5.71
C ARG A 93 6.32 -9.77 -4.20
N THR A 94 6.49 -8.67 -3.46
CA THR A 94 6.36 -8.64 -2.00
C THR A 94 4.97 -9.10 -1.57
N PHE A 95 3.91 -8.57 -2.22
CA PHE A 95 2.53 -8.96 -1.94
C PHE A 95 2.29 -10.47 -2.17
N VAL A 96 2.73 -11.01 -3.30
CA VAL A 96 2.58 -12.44 -3.63
C VAL A 96 3.23 -13.31 -2.55
N LEU A 97 4.47 -13.04 -2.19
CA LEU A 97 5.18 -13.82 -1.19
C LEU A 97 4.56 -13.66 0.21
N LYS A 98 4.12 -12.45 0.56
CA LYS A 98 3.40 -12.19 1.82
C LYS A 98 2.07 -12.94 1.86
N PHE A 99 1.28 -12.88 0.78
CA PHE A 99 0.02 -13.62 0.66
C PHE A 99 0.24 -15.11 0.90
N ILE A 100 1.21 -15.72 0.19
CA ILE A 100 1.52 -17.14 0.29
C ILE A 100 2.02 -17.52 1.69
N SER A 101 2.74 -16.63 2.38
CA SER A 101 3.23 -16.93 3.74
C SER A 101 2.12 -16.97 4.80
N GLU A 102 0.98 -16.30 4.57
CA GLU A 102 -0.06 -16.13 5.59
C GLU A 102 -1.43 -16.68 5.21
N LYS A 103 -1.68 -16.88 3.92
CA LYS A 103 -2.99 -17.27 3.41
C LYS A 103 -2.90 -18.49 2.51
N GLU A 104 -4.02 -19.16 2.36
CA GLU A 104 -4.28 -20.14 1.32
C GLU A 104 -5.13 -19.50 0.22
N SER A 105 -4.96 -19.96 -1.02
CA SER A 105 -5.81 -19.56 -2.13
C SER A 105 -7.25 -20.02 -1.89
N MET A 106 -8.22 -19.22 -2.35
CA MET A 106 -9.62 -19.63 -2.39
C MET A 106 -9.88 -20.74 -3.42
N TYR A 107 -8.91 -20.97 -4.31
CA TYR A 107 -8.97 -22.02 -5.32
C TYR A 107 -8.17 -23.25 -4.90
N PRO A 108 -8.73 -24.47 -5.08
CA PRO A 108 -8.03 -25.68 -4.68
C PRO A 108 -6.75 -25.87 -5.50
N ASP A 109 -5.75 -26.48 -4.88
CA ASP A 109 -4.47 -26.84 -5.49
C ASP A 109 -3.66 -25.66 -6.06
N ALA A 110 -3.94 -24.42 -5.61
CA ALA A 110 -3.24 -23.21 -6.01
C ALA A 110 -2.57 -22.52 -4.82
N ASP A 111 -1.49 -21.80 -5.08
CA ASP A 111 -0.85 -20.91 -4.11
C ASP A 111 -1.44 -19.50 -4.19
N ILE A 112 -1.90 -19.11 -5.38
CA ILE A 112 -2.54 -17.82 -5.71
C ILE A 112 -3.33 -17.96 -7.01
N SER A 113 -4.17 -16.97 -7.33
CA SER A 113 -4.93 -16.97 -8.58
C SER A 113 -4.74 -15.68 -9.40
N THR A 114 -5.29 -15.68 -10.62
CA THR A 114 -5.45 -14.48 -11.46
C THR A 114 -6.79 -13.77 -11.21
N ASP A 115 -7.50 -14.11 -10.13
CA ASP A 115 -8.73 -13.44 -9.74
C ASP A 115 -8.41 -12.19 -8.90
N ILE A 116 -8.81 -11.03 -9.38
CA ILE A 116 -8.66 -9.75 -8.67
C ILE A 116 -9.37 -9.75 -7.29
N ALA A 117 -10.40 -10.58 -7.12
CA ALA A 117 -11.09 -10.72 -5.85
C ALA A 117 -10.23 -11.40 -4.78
N GLU A 118 -9.23 -12.19 -5.19
CA GLU A 118 -8.30 -12.84 -4.27
C GLU A 118 -7.04 -12.03 -4.04
N ALA A 119 -6.44 -11.48 -5.10
CA ALA A 119 -5.08 -10.95 -5.04
C ALA A 119 -4.92 -9.59 -5.73
N GLN A 120 -4.45 -9.59 -6.97
CA GLN A 120 -4.08 -8.40 -7.76
C GLN A 120 -4.71 -8.49 -9.15
N ALA A 121 -4.82 -7.35 -9.85
CA ALA A 121 -5.22 -7.39 -11.24
C ALA A 121 -4.21 -8.23 -12.07
N TYR A 122 -4.71 -8.90 -13.10
CA TYR A 122 -3.90 -9.74 -13.98
C TYR A 122 -4.39 -9.60 -15.42
N ASP A 123 -3.49 -9.21 -16.32
CA ASP A 123 -3.78 -9.12 -17.76
C ASP A 123 -2.65 -9.72 -18.58
N GLU A 124 -2.85 -10.95 -19.05
CA GLU A 124 -1.90 -11.65 -19.90
C GLU A 124 -1.76 -10.98 -21.29
N ALA A 125 -2.85 -10.45 -21.81
CA ALA A 125 -2.87 -9.87 -23.16
C ALA A 125 -2.10 -8.53 -23.23
N ALA A 126 -1.96 -7.83 -22.12
CA ALA A 126 -1.22 -6.57 -22.04
C ALA A 126 0.30 -6.75 -21.76
N ILE A 127 0.79 -7.99 -21.64
CA ILE A 127 2.21 -8.25 -21.42
C ILE A 127 3.03 -7.90 -22.67
N ASP A 128 3.91 -6.93 -22.58
CA ASP A 128 4.84 -6.54 -23.63
C ASP A 128 6.32 -6.59 -23.18
N ALA A 129 7.22 -6.15 -24.06
CA ALA A 129 8.67 -6.15 -23.76
C ALA A 129 9.05 -5.22 -22.61
N ARG A 130 8.33 -4.11 -22.40
CA ARG A 130 8.61 -3.14 -21.34
C ARG A 130 8.21 -3.69 -19.97
N ILE A 131 7.05 -4.33 -19.89
CA ILE A 131 6.60 -5.03 -18.68
C ILE A 131 7.60 -6.12 -18.30
N ARG A 132 8.00 -6.98 -19.27
CA ARG A 132 9.00 -8.03 -19.02
C ARG A 132 10.31 -7.44 -18.52
N ALA A 133 10.83 -6.41 -19.17
CA ALA A 133 12.08 -5.75 -18.78
C ALA A 133 12.02 -5.17 -17.36
N ALA A 134 10.89 -4.56 -16.95
CA ALA A 134 10.72 -4.02 -15.61
C ALA A 134 10.74 -5.12 -14.54
N VAL A 135 10.00 -6.22 -14.74
CA VAL A 135 9.97 -7.36 -13.83
C VAL A 135 11.34 -8.06 -13.77
N ASP A 136 11.96 -8.36 -14.91
CA ASP A 136 13.24 -9.06 -14.99
C ASP A 136 14.38 -8.27 -14.36
N SER A 137 14.41 -6.94 -14.55
CA SER A 137 15.44 -6.07 -13.98
C SER A 137 15.33 -5.89 -12.45
N THR A 138 14.21 -6.32 -11.85
CA THR A 138 13.98 -6.32 -10.40
C THR A 138 13.84 -7.74 -9.84
N ARG A 139 14.30 -8.75 -10.57
CA ARG A 139 14.18 -10.16 -10.19
C ARG A 139 14.58 -10.41 -8.74
N GLY A 140 13.71 -11.09 -7.99
CA GLY A 140 13.93 -11.42 -6.59
C GLY A 140 13.86 -10.25 -5.61
N MET A 141 13.75 -8.99 -6.06
CA MET A 141 13.69 -7.83 -5.17
C MET A 141 12.30 -7.72 -4.51
N VAL A 142 12.30 -7.52 -3.20
CA VAL A 142 11.12 -7.34 -2.35
C VAL A 142 11.33 -6.21 -1.37
N LEU A 143 10.24 -5.70 -0.78
CA LEU A 143 10.30 -4.90 0.43
C LEU A 143 10.46 -5.82 1.64
N ALA A 144 11.26 -5.37 2.61
CA ALA A 144 11.52 -6.08 3.86
C ALA A 144 11.51 -5.11 5.05
N THR A 145 11.07 -5.59 6.22
CA THR A 145 11.30 -4.91 7.49
C THR A 145 12.74 -5.16 7.97
N SER A 146 13.25 -4.34 8.88
CA SER A 146 14.56 -4.56 9.52
C SER A 146 14.68 -5.92 10.21
N GLY A 147 13.56 -6.51 10.64
CA GLY A 147 13.49 -7.85 11.22
C GLY A 147 13.46 -8.99 10.21
N GLY A 148 13.50 -8.70 8.90
CA GLY A 148 13.47 -9.74 7.85
C GLY A 148 12.07 -10.29 7.58
N GLU A 149 11.02 -9.51 7.83
CA GLU A 149 9.65 -9.89 7.50
C GLU A 149 9.19 -9.26 6.18
N LEU A 150 8.37 -9.98 5.42
CA LEU A 150 7.65 -9.41 4.27
C LEU A 150 6.49 -8.55 4.77
N PRO A 151 6.42 -7.25 4.41
CA PRO A 151 5.30 -6.40 4.75
C PRO A 151 4.10 -6.65 3.82
N TYR A 152 2.91 -6.18 4.22
CA TYR A 152 1.84 -5.92 3.26
C TYR A 152 2.23 -4.71 2.41
N ALA A 153 2.67 -4.96 1.19
CA ALA A 153 3.12 -3.93 0.25
C ALA A 153 1.92 -3.39 -0.55
N TRP A 154 1.02 -2.67 0.12
CA TRP A 154 -0.18 -2.11 -0.50
C TRP A 154 0.16 -1.00 -1.49
N PHE A 155 -0.65 -0.91 -2.53
CA PHE A 155 -0.60 0.16 -3.52
C PHE A 155 -2.03 0.49 -4.02
N HIS A 156 -2.18 1.64 -4.63
CA HIS A 156 -3.46 2.14 -5.12
C HIS A 156 -3.24 3.10 -6.28
N ALA A 157 -4.28 3.37 -7.09
CA ALA A 157 -4.12 4.17 -8.31
C ALA A 157 -3.71 5.62 -8.00
N HIS A 158 -4.50 6.35 -7.18
CA HIS A 158 -4.30 7.77 -6.90
C HIS A 158 -4.64 8.11 -5.46
N SER A 159 -3.77 8.82 -4.74
CA SER A 159 -3.94 9.09 -3.31
C SER A 159 -5.03 10.11 -2.98
N GLY A 160 -5.38 10.98 -3.93
CA GLY A 160 -6.20 12.16 -3.65
C GLY A 160 -5.46 13.28 -2.92
N GLY A 161 -4.11 13.20 -2.85
CA GLY A 161 -3.22 14.15 -2.21
C GLY A 161 -2.46 13.62 -1.01
N THR A 162 -2.96 12.57 -0.33
CA THR A 162 -2.32 12.00 0.86
C THR A 162 -2.57 10.49 0.97
N THR A 163 -1.57 9.74 1.45
CA THR A 163 -1.71 8.32 1.79
C THR A 163 -2.43 8.15 3.13
N ALA A 164 -2.77 6.92 3.49
CA ALA A 164 -3.58 6.57 4.63
C ALA A 164 -2.96 5.47 5.48
N LEU A 165 -3.39 5.37 6.74
CA LEU A 165 -3.14 4.22 7.60
C LEU A 165 -4.06 3.05 7.22
N ALA A 166 -3.62 1.82 7.51
CA ALA A 166 -4.41 0.63 7.18
C ALA A 166 -5.74 0.58 7.94
N ARG A 167 -5.76 0.97 9.22
CA ARG A 167 -6.97 1.00 10.05
C ARG A 167 -8.07 1.91 9.50
N GLU A 168 -7.69 3.05 8.88
CA GLU A 168 -8.66 4.02 8.38
C GLU A 168 -9.19 3.70 6.98
N ALA A 169 -8.41 3.00 6.17
CA ALA A 169 -8.70 2.87 4.75
C ALA A 169 -8.94 1.42 4.26
N LEU A 170 -8.58 0.42 5.06
CA LEU A 170 -8.77 -0.99 4.75
C LEU A 170 -9.74 -1.70 5.71
N GLY A 171 -10.30 -0.99 6.70
CA GLY A 171 -11.05 -1.64 7.77
C GLY A 171 -10.16 -2.57 8.62
N TRP A 172 -8.88 -2.27 8.73
CA TRP A 172 -7.90 -3.09 9.44
C TRP A 172 -8.20 -3.12 10.94
N ASN A 173 -8.51 -4.30 11.46
CA ASN A 173 -8.95 -4.50 12.85
C ASN A 173 -7.85 -5.06 13.78
N LYS A 174 -6.60 -5.17 13.27
CA LYS A 174 -5.41 -5.55 14.03
C LYS A 174 -4.63 -4.30 14.43
N ALA A 175 -3.51 -4.48 15.15
CA ALA A 175 -2.56 -3.40 15.38
C ALA A 175 -2.13 -2.78 14.06
N GLU A 176 -2.04 -1.43 14.01
CA GLU A 176 -1.56 -0.74 12.80
C GLU A 176 -0.16 -1.22 12.45
N PRO A 177 0.09 -1.64 11.20
CA PRO A 177 1.43 -2.04 10.80
C PRO A 177 2.39 -0.85 10.91
N ALA A 178 3.55 -1.06 11.55
CA ALA A 178 4.51 0.01 11.85
C ALA A 178 5.08 0.70 10.58
N TRP A 179 4.94 0.07 9.42
CA TRP A 179 5.43 0.62 8.15
C TRP A 179 4.40 1.45 7.37
N THR A 180 3.14 1.49 7.79
CA THR A 180 2.15 2.38 7.17
C THR A 180 2.30 3.81 7.68
N LYS A 181 2.06 4.80 6.82
CA LYS A 181 2.12 6.21 7.20
C LYS A 181 1.17 7.06 6.38
N VAL A 182 0.80 8.19 6.96
CA VAL A 182 0.17 9.31 6.26
C VAL A 182 1.28 10.21 5.72
N ALA A 183 1.32 10.37 4.40
CA ALA A 183 2.35 11.15 3.70
C ALA A 183 1.75 11.79 2.44
N PRO A 184 2.37 12.87 1.90
CA PRO A 184 1.99 13.40 0.59
C PRO A 184 2.03 12.32 -0.47
N GLY A 185 0.96 12.19 -1.27
CA GLY A 185 0.86 11.16 -2.31
C GLY A 185 1.75 11.43 -3.52
N LEU A 186 2.09 12.70 -3.76
CA LEU A 186 2.91 13.15 -4.89
C LEU A 186 2.32 12.74 -6.24
N ASP A 187 1.00 12.57 -6.32
CA ASP A 187 0.32 12.18 -7.55
C ASP A 187 0.64 13.14 -8.69
N SER A 188 0.95 12.57 -9.87
CA SER A 188 1.28 13.35 -11.06
C SER A 188 0.09 14.22 -11.52
N PRO A 189 0.32 15.47 -11.95
CA PRO A 189 -0.69 16.27 -12.62
C PRO A 189 -1.11 15.69 -13.98
N ASP A 190 -0.36 14.73 -14.54
CA ASP A 190 -0.72 14.00 -15.77
C ASP A 190 -1.79 12.94 -15.52
N ALA A 191 -2.16 12.71 -14.25
CA ALA A 191 -3.26 11.80 -13.93
C ALA A 191 -4.56 12.33 -14.52
N PRO A 192 -5.36 11.46 -15.19
CA PRO A 192 -6.63 11.89 -15.75
C PRO A 192 -7.57 12.34 -14.62
N PRO A 193 -8.43 13.35 -14.87
CA PRO A 193 -9.34 13.91 -13.85
C PRO A 193 -10.14 12.86 -13.08
N GLU A 194 -10.58 11.82 -13.78
CA GLU A 194 -11.34 10.71 -13.22
C GLU A 194 -10.54 9.79 -12.27
N ALA A 195 -9.20 9.85 -12.30
CA ALA A 195 -8.36 9.20 -11.29
C ALA A 195 -8.21 10.07 -10.04
N ALA A 196 -8.16 11.39 -10.22
CA ALA A 196 -7.94 12.35 -9.14
C ALA A 196 -9.21 12.64 -8.32
N ALA A 197 -10.38 12.64 -8.97
CA ALA A 197 -11.68 12.90 -8.34
C ALA A 197 -12.77 11.99 -8.94
N TRP A 198 -13.84 11.80 -8.19
CA TRP A 198 -14.94 10.96 -8.61
C TRP A 198 -16.26 11.46 -8.01
N GLU A 199 -17.35 11.16 -8.70
CA GLU A 199 -18.72 11.39 -8.26
C GLU A 199 -19.53 10.12 -8.53
N ALA A 200 -20.48 9.81 -7.66
CA ALA A 200 -21.37 8.68 -7.80
C ALA A 200 -22.72 8.97 -7.16
N SER A 201 -23.76 8.31 -7.65
CA SER A 201 -25.09 8.28 -7.01
C SER A 201 -25.57 6.84 -6.92
N PHE A 202 -26.22 6.51 -5.82
CA PHE A 202 -26.82 5.22 -5.54
C PHE A 202 -28.28 5.44 -5.17
N THR A 203 -29.14 4.51 -5.54
CA THR A 203 -30.49 4.52 -4.98
C THR A 203 -30.43 4.23 -3.47
N GLU A 204 -31.41 4.69 -2.72
CA GLU A 204 -31.51 4.38 -1.28
C GLU A 204 -31.49 2.86 -1.03
N GLU A 205 -32.14 2.08 -1.90
CA GLU A 205 -32.18 0.63 -1.82
C GLU A 205 -30.79 0.00 -1.97
N GLU A 206 -30.00 0.42 -2.99
CA GLU A 206 -28.62 -0.05 -3.21
C GLU A 206 -27.71 0.29 -2.02
N PHE A 207 -27.83 1.52 -1.51
CA PHE A 207 -27.03 1.96 -0.37
C PHE A 207 -27.36 1.19 0.91
N LEU A 208 -28.65 1.03 1.23
CA LEU A 208 -29.10 0.24 2.38
C LEU A 208 -28.74 -1.24 2.23
N ALA A 209 -28.79 -1.81 1.03
CA ALA A 209 -28.34 -3.17 0.77
C ALA A 209 -26.84 -3.32 1.04
N ALA A 210 -26.02 -2.35 0.68
CA ALA A 210 -24.60 -2.32 0.99
C ALA A 210 -24.35 -2.18 2.51
N CYS A 211 -25.13 -1.38 3.23
CA CYS A 211 -25.08 -1.31 4.69
C CYS A 211 -25.35 -2.68 5.34
N ARG A 212 -26.39 -3.37 4.87
CA ARG A 212 -26.73 -4.71 5.38
C ARG A 212 -25.64 -5.75 5.14
N GLN A 213 -24.96 -5.72 4.01
CA GLN A 213 -23.79 -6.58 3.74
C GLN A 213 -22.64 -6.34 4.73
N ASN A 214 -22.59 -5.17 5.36
CA ASN A 214 -21.58 -4.80 6.36
C ASN A 214 -22.09 -4.93 7.81
N GLY A 215 -23.20 -5.64 8.02
CA GLY A 215 -23.70 -5.97 9.36
C GLY A 215 -24.45 -4.85 10.08
N THR A 216 -24.78 -3.75 9.37
CA THR A 216 -25.68 -2.69 9.86
C THR A 216 -27.01 -2.78 9.13
N ASN A 217 -28.10 -2.40 9.80
CA ASN A 217 -29.44 -2.57 9.23
C ASN A 217 -30.33 -1.33 9.39
N PRO A 218 -29.90 -0.16 8.88
CA PRO A 218 -30.76 1.01 8.87
C PRO A 218 -31.97 0.76 7.96
N ASP A 219 -33.15 1.14 8.42
CA ASP A 219 -34.39 0.99 7.66
C ASP A 219 -34.59 2.09 6.62
N THR A 220 -34.01 3.25 6.86
CA THR A 220 -34.17 4.48 6.05
C THR A 220 -32.86 5.27 5.98
N ILE A 221 -32.85 6.36 5.20
CA ILE A 221 -31.74 7.33 5.15
C ILE A 221 -32.28 8.73 5.45
N ASN A 222 -32.76 8.96 6.69
CA ASN A 222 -33.16 10.31 7.12
C ASN A 222 -31.97 11.16 7.58
N GLY A 223 -30.92 10.51 8.07
CA GLY A 223 -29.67 11.14 8.51
C GLY A 223 -28.46 10.43 7.93
N LEU A 224 -27.65 11.14 7.15
CA LEU A 224 -26.43 10.63 6.55
C LEU A 224 -25.28 11.61 6.75
N THR A 225 -24.26 11.20 7.51
CA THR A 225 -23.08 12.05 7.80
C THR A 225 -21.79 11.22 7.83
N VAL A 226 -20.66 11.90 7.68
CA VAL A 226 -19.37 11.29 7.98
C VAL A 226 -19.24 11.22 9.50
N GLY A 227 -18.96 10.04 10.03
CA GLY A 227 -18.67 9.80 11.42
C GLY A 227 -17.19 10.06 11.74
N GLU A 228 -16.45 9.02 12.07
CA GLU A 228 -15.01 9.11 12.31
C GLU A 228 -14.24 9.38 11.02
N LYS A 229 -13.23 10.27 11.10
CA LYS A 229 -12.22 10.48 10.05
C LYS A 229 -10.84 10.08 10.58
N GLY A 230 -10.07 9.43 9.70
CA GLY A 230 -8.67 9.12 9.97
C GLY A 230 -7.75 10.34 9.78
N GLU A 231 -6.47 10.14 10.06
CA GLU A 231 -5.42 11.17 9.93
C GLU A 231 -5.27 11.69 8.50
N SER A 232 -5.56 10.84 7.49
CA SER A 232 -5.55 11.23 6.07
C SER A 232 -6.78 12.06 5.66
N GLY A 233 -7.74 12.23 6.55
CA GLY A 233 -9.04 12.86 6.27
C GLY A 233 -10.07 11.91 5.65
N ARG A 234 -9.72 10.63 5.41
CA ARG A 234 -10.66 9.62 4.91
C ARG A 234 -11.69 9.29 5.97
N ALA A 235 -12.92 9.04 5.51
CA ALA A 235 -13.97 8.50 6.36
C ALA A 235 -13.58 7.08 6.80
N VAL A 236 -13.54 6.84 8.10
CA VAL A 236 -13.43 5.52 8.72
C VAL A 236 -14.82 4.92 8.86
N THR A 237 -15.80 5.76 9.27
CA THR A 237 -17.20 5.39 9.37
C THR A 237 -18.10 6.44 8.73
N LEU A 238 -19.24 5.99 8.24
CA LEU A 238 -20.40 6.82 7.96
C LEU A 238 -21.47 6.56 9.03
N ILE A 239 -22.27 7.58 9.36
CA ILE A 239 -23.42 7.43 10.24
C ILE A 239 -24.68 7.49 9.38
N VAL A 240 -25.48 6.42 9.41
CA VAL A 240 -26.75 6.28 8.71
C VAL A 240 -27.83 6.09 9.76
N ASP A 241 -28.71 7.08 9.93
CA ASP A 241 -29.77 7.11 10.96
C ASP A 241 -29.30 6.71 12.38
N GLY A 242 -28.06 7.15 12.74
CA GLY A 242 -27.43 6.87 14.03
C GLY A 242 -26.60 5.59 14.09
N GLU A 243 -26.66 4.73 13.08
CA GLU A 243 -25.82 3.53 13.00
C GLU A 243 -24.48 3.82 12.31
N ALA A 244 -23.38 3.31 12.86
CA ALA A 244 -22.04 3.46 12.29
C ALA A 244 -21.76 2.34 11.29
N VAL A 245 -21.46 2.71 10.05
CA VAL A 245 -21.10 1.81 8.95
C VAL A 245 -19.63 1.99 8.62
N ASN A 246 -18.86 0.90 8.52
CA ASN A 246 -17.45 0.98 8.10
C ASN A 246 -17.34 1.46 6.65
N ALA A 247 -16.65 2.58 6.41
CA ALA A 247 -16.60 3.21 5.10
C ALA A 247 -15.77 2.39 4.09
N ALA A 248 -14.71 1.70 4.52
CA ALA A 248 -13.92 0.86 3.62
C ALA A 248 -14.70 -0.36 3.14
N ALA A 249 -15.44 -1.01 4.04
CA ALA A 249 -16.30 -2.14 3.72
C ALA A 249 -17.50 -1.70 2.83
N LEU A 250 -18.11 -0.57 3.15
CA LEU A 250 -19.18 0.02 2.34
C LEU A 250 -18.72 0.32 0.92
N ARG A 251 -17.49 0.87 0.76
CA ARG A 251 -16.87 1.11 -0.54
C ARG A 251 -16.80 -0.17 -1.39
N LEU A 252 -16.42 -1.29 -0.79
CA LEU A 252 -16.36 -2.58 -1.49
C LEU A 252 -17.76 -3.07 -1.88
N ALA A 253 -18.74 -2.94 -1.00
CA ALA A 253 -20.12 -3.36 -1.25
C ALA A 253 -20.82 -2.52 -2.32
N LEU A 254 -20.56 -1.21 -2.38
CA LEU A 254 -21.06 -0.29 -3.41
C LEU A 254 -20.29 -0.39 -4.75
N GLY A 255 -19.21 -1.16 -4.79
CA GLY A 255 -18.34 -1.30 -5.95
C GLY A 255 -17.18 -0.29 -5.94
N SER A 256 -15.96 -0.81 -5.76
CA SER A 256 -14.73 -0.02 -5.60
C SER A 256 -14.30 0.78 -6.83
N THR A 257 -14.91 0.53 -7.99
CA THR A 257 -14.73 1.32 -9.23
C THR A 257 -15.73 2.46 -9.35
N VAL A 258 -16.80 2.46 -8.54
CA VAL A 258 -17.85 3.49 -8.47
C VAL A 258 -17.56 4.40 -7.28
N MET A 259 -17.66 3.90 -6.04
CA MET A 259 -17.16 4.61 -4.85
C MET A 259 -15.64 4.41 -4.78
N ARG A 260 -14.87 5.26 -5.48
CA ARG A 260 -13.44 5.00 -5.73
C ARG A 260 -12.55 5.16 -4.51
N SER A 261 -12.94 5.97 -3.53
CA SER A 261 -12.18 6.18 -2.28
C SER A 261 -13.11 6.52 -1.11
N THR A 262 -12.58 6.52 0.09
CA THR A 262 -13.25 7.03 1.31
C THR A 262 -12.82 8.47 1.66
N LEU A 263 -12.04 9.14 0.80
CA LEU A 263 -11.68 10.56 0.95
C LEU A 263 -12.81 11.43 0.37
N LEU A 264 -13.91 11.49 1.10
CA LEU A 264 -15.13 12.14 0.67
C LEU A 264 -15.03 13.68 0.71
N THR A 265 -15.54 14.32 -0.34
CA THR A 265 -15.73 15.77 -0.42
C THR A 265 -17.20 16.15 -0.36
N GLU A 266 -18.10 15.22 -0.73
CA GLU A 266 -19.56 15.39 -0.65
C GLU A 266 -20.21 14.07 -0.19
N LEU A 267 -21.22 14.19 0.65
CA LEU A 267 -22.08 13.09 1.09
C LEU A 267 -23.46 13.67 1.43
N ARG A 268 -24.50 13.30 0.69
CA ARG A 268 -25.88 13.72 0.96
C ARG A 268 -26.89 12.69 0.46
N ALA A 269 -28.01 12.62 1.13
CA ALA A 269 -29.20 11.87 0.69
C ALA A 269 -30.31 12.87 0.33
N GLU A 270 -30.87 12.71 -0.86
CA GLU A 270 -31.92 13.60 -1.36
C GLU A 270 -32.75 12.88 -2.44
N ASN A 271 -34.07 13.01 -2.37
CA ASN A 271 -35.01 12.48 -3.38
C ASN A 271 -34.83 10.96 -3.65
N GLY A 272 -34.54 10.15 -2.62
CA GLY A 272 -34.38 8.70 -2.74
C GLY A 272 -33.03 8.27 -3.35
N LEU A 273 -32.08 9.21 -3.45
CA LEU A 273 -30.72 8.97 -3.93
C LEU A 273 -29.68 9.38 -2.87
N VAL A 274 -28.59 8.64 -2.81
CA VAL A 274 -27.37 9.00 -2.07
C VAL A 274 -26.33 9.49 -3.08
N TYR A 275 -25.94 10.76 -2.94
CA TYR A 275 -24.89 11.38 -3.74
C TYR A 275 -23.59 11.41 -2.96
N MET A 276 -22.52 11.01 -3.61
CA MET A 276 -21.18 10.97 -3.04
C MET A 276 -20.18 11.55 -4.04
N ALA A 277 -19.24 12.33 -3.54
CA ALA A 277 -18.06 12.73 -4.29
C ALA A 277 -16.80 12.58 -3.42
N GLY A 278 -15.66 12.40 -4.06
CA GLY A 278 -14.41 12.20 -3.34
C GLY A 278 -13.17 12.42 -4.20
N LYS A 279 -12.00 12.30 -3.56
CA LYS A 279 -10.70 12.45 -4.21
C LYS A 279 -9.93 11.12 -4.17
N GLY A 280 -9.15 10.89 -5.24
CA GLY A 280 -8.31 9.71 -5.37
C GLY A 280 -9.05 8.46 -5.80
N TYR A 281 -8.28 7.41 -6.08
CA TYR A 281 -8.78 6.12 -6.54
C TYR A 281 -8.01 4.98 -5.86
N GLY A 282 -8.71 4.20 -5.08
CA GLY A 282 -8.21 3.10 -4.27
C GLY A 282 -8.31 3.39 -2.76
N HIS A 283 -7.76 2.48 -1.98
CA HIS A 283 -7.81 2.57 -0.50
C HIS A 283 -6.89 3.64 0.09
N GLY A 284 -5.84 4.05 -0.62
CA GLY A 284 -4.95 5.11 -0.16
C GLY A 284 -3.75 4.66 0.68
N VAL A 285 -3.62 3.38 1.05
CA VAL A 285 -2.50 2.88 1.86
C VAL A 285 -1.30 2.55 0.97
N GLY A 286 -0.09 2.90 1.41
CA GLY A 286 1.15 2.60 0.70
C GLY A 286 1.36 3.39 -0.59
N MET A 287 1.89 2.78 -1.64
CA MET A 287 2.32 3.45 -2.86
C MET A 287 1.16 3.88 -3.76
N PRO A 288 0.96 5.19 -4.04
CA PRO A 288 0.10 5.64 -5.12
C PRO A 288 0.81 5.42 -6.47
N GLN A 289 0.13 4.78 -7.41
CA GLN A 289 0.71 4.51 -8.74
C GLN A 289 1.02 5.80 -9.50
N TRP A 290 0.13 6.81 -9.44
CA TRP A 290 0.39 8.13 -10.02
C TRP A 290 1.50 8.90 -9.29
N GLY A 291 1.73 8.65 -8.01
CA GLY A 291 2.89 9.14 -7.29
C GLY A 291 4.19 8.48 -7.75
N ALA A 292 4.15 7.16 -7.96
CA ALA A 292 5.29 6.41 -8.53
C ALA A 292 5.63 6.91 -9.95
N TYR A 293 4.60 7.20 -10.76
CA TYR A 293 4.77 7.83 -12.07
C TYR A 293 5.53 9.16 -11.96
N ALA A 294 5.10 10.06 -11.07
CA ALA A 294 5.73 11.37 -10.89
C ALA A 294 7.19 11.26 -10.42
N LEU A 295 7.47 10.38 -9.45
CA LEU A 295 8.84 10.17 -8.97
C LEU A 295 9.74 9.57 -10.05
N ALA A 296 9.24 8.66 -10.86
CA ALA A 296 9.96 8.09 -11.99
C ALA A 296 10.27 9.14 -13.07
N GLN A 297 9.33 10.03 -13.37
CA GLN A 297 9.55 11.18 -14.25
C GLN A 297 10.60 12.16 -13.70
N ALA A 298 10.68 12.29 -12.36
CA ALA A 298 11.70 13.06 -11.68
C ALA A 298 13.07 12.34 -11.59
N GLY A 299 13.23 11.17 -12.23
CA GLY A 299 14.47 10.42 -12.32
C GLY A 299 14.79 9.52 -11.13
N LYS A 300 13.82 9.28 -10.22
CA LYS A 300 13.98 8.31 -9.13
C LYS A 300 13.99 6.89 -9.67
N LYS A 301 14.75 6.01 -9.02
CA LYS A 301 14.84 4.59 -9.36
C LYS A 301 13.70 3.79 -8.72
N GLY A 302 13.34 2.66 -9.32
CA GLY A 302 12.28 1.79 -8.80
C GLY A 302 12.54 1.34 -7.35
N GLU A 303 13.80 1.10 -7.01
CA GLU A 303 14.26 0.72 -5.67
C GLU A 303 14.10 1.85 -4.62
N ASP A 304 14.12 3.12 -5.05
CA ASP A 304 13.86 4.29 -4.20
C ASP A 304 12.35 4.60 -4.12
N ILE A 305 11.61 4.32 -5.19
CA ILE A 305 10.19 4.59 -5.31
C ILE A 305 9.38 3.58 -4.47
N ALA A 306 9.70 2.30 -4.57
CA ALA A 306 8.95 1.22 -3.92
C ALA A 306 8.79 1.41 -2.40
N PRO A 307 9.83 1.75 -1.61
CA PRO A 307 9.71 1.98 -0.18
C PRO A 307 9.22 3.40 0.20
N HIS A 308 9.09 4.34 -0.74
CA HIS A 308 8.92 5.77 -0.46
C HIS A 308 7.76 6.09 0.50
N TRP A 309 6.63 5.41 0.35
CA TRP A 309 5.42 5.62 1.17
C TRP A 309 5.29 4.64 2.33
N PHE A 310 6.40 4.05 2.75
CA PHE A 310 6.45 3.15 3.90
C PHE A 310 7.56 3.57 4.85
N ASP A 311 7.36 3.34 6.14
CA ASP A 311 8.38 3.62 7.16
C ASP A 311 9.21 2.36 7.45
N GLY A 312 10.53 2.52 7.53
CA GLY A 312 11.45 1.47 7.95
C GLY A 312 11.55 0.25 7.04
N LEU A 313 10.98 0.32 5.82
CA LEU A 313 11.16 -0.73 4.82
C LEU A 313 12.40 -0.48 3.95
N HIS A 314 13.03 -1.56 3.53
CA HIS A 314 14.17 -1.54 2.61
C HIS A 314 14.01 -2.61 1.52
N ILE A 315 14.84 -2.52 0.48
CA ILE A 315 14.89 -3.55 -0.58
C ILE A 315 15.79 -4.69 -0.13
N ALA A 316 15.28 -5.92 -0.25
CA ALA A 316 16.05 -7.15 -0.14
C ALA A 316 15.93 -7.94 -1.44
N THR A 317 16.99 -8.67 -1.82
CA THR A 317 16.97 -9.57 -2.99
C THR A 317 17.02 -11.01 -2.49
N LEU A 318 16.05 -11.83 -2.89
CA LEU A 318 15.86 -13.18 -2.37
C LEU A 318 16.40 -14.29 -3.30
N TRP A 319 16.50 -14.02 -4.63
CA TRP A 319 17.11 -14.93 -5.64
C TRP A 319 17.68 -14.18 -6.83
#